data_470a3d1b11833021dd309140009f6f5d
#
_entry.id   470a3d1b11833021dd309140009f6f5d
#
_cell.length_a   1.000
_cell.length_b   1.000
_cell.length_c   1.000
_cell.angle_alpha   90.00
_cell.angle_beta   90.00
_cell.angle_gamma   90.00
#
_symmetry.space_group_name_H-M   'P 1'
#
loop_
_entity.id
_entity.type
_entity.pdbx_description
1 polymer ?
#
loop_
_entity_poly.entity_id
_entity_poly.type
_entity_poly.pdbx_seq_one_letter_code
_entity_poly.pdbx_strand_id
1 'polypeptide(L)'
;MKKYLIISPLGDKSLCEEWLYKASNFDIVFLYYGDNFEKAQYYLKYTPYIYSAKGTKYSLIKSFIQDNLEFLSQYTHIWLPDDDVSISTDEINRLFEFAKDHDLSICQPSMGGYVSHEITKQVPNSLLRYTNFVEVLAPMFNLESLLKVYETFDENYSSWGFDYLWAHLLNYPQDKIAIIDDIIMIHTKPVGQDYSHFPRQPWDELIELLSKYNIIKQEINYSHIWKK
;
A
#
# COMPACT_ATOMS: atom_id res chain seq x y z
N MET A 1 -13.38 15.57 11.54
CA MET A 1 -12.89 15.14 10.22
C MET A 1 -11.80 14.12 10.47
N LYS A 2 -11.86 12.97 9.84
CA LYS A 2 -10.83 11.94 9.97
C LYS A 2 -9.55 12.43 9.28
N LYS A 3 -8.40 12.02 9.80
CA LYS A 3 -7.08 12.48 9.29
C LYS A 3 -6.39 11.42 8.42
N TYR A 4 -7.02 10.25 8.27
CA TYR A 4 -6.46 9.09 7.60
C TYR A 4 -7.37 8.65 6.46
N LEU A 5 -6.77 8.15 5.40
CA LEU A 5 -7.47 7.74 4.20
C LEU A 5 -6.96 6.38 3.72
N ILE A 6 -7.87 5.53 3.29
CA ILE A 6 -7.55 4.37 2.45
C ILE A 6 -7.93 4.70 1.01
N ILE A 7 -7.05 4.42 0.06
CA ILE A 7 -7.36 4.41 -1.37
C ILE A 7 -7.07 3.01 -1.89
N SER A 8 -8.10 2.28 -2.28
CA SER A 8 -7.94 0.90 -2.75
C SER A 8 -8.63 0.68 -4.08
N PRO A 9 -7.90 0.19 -5.11
CA PRO A 9 -8.52 -0.46 -6.24
C PRO A 9 -9.32 -1.67 -5.77
N LEU A 10 -10.54 -1.83 -6.26
CA LEU A 10 -11.52 -2.76 -5.73
C LEU A 10 -12.18 -3.55 -6.85
N GLY A 11 -12.10 -4.87 -6.78
CA GLY A 11 -12.81 -5.79 -7.68
C GLY A 11 -14.07 -6.38 -7.05
N ASP A 12 -14.68 -7.32 -7.78
CA ASP A 12 -15.93 -8.00 -7.37
C ASP A 12 -15.74 -8.95 -6.17
N LYS A 13 -14.51 -9.35 -5.86
CA LYS A 13 -14.16 -10.33 -4.83
C LYS A 13 -13.24 -9.75 -3.76
N SER A 14 -13.48 -8.52 -3.38
CA SER A 14 -12.67 -7.82 -2.37
C SER A 14 -12.96 -8.29 -0.95
N LEU A 15 -11.95 -8.15 -0.09
CA LEU A 15 -12.05 -8.34 1.37
C LEU A 15 -12.32 -7.03 2.14
N CYS A 16 -12.64 -5.94 1.47
CA CYS A 16 -12.84 -4.63 2.09
C CYS A 16 -13.90 -4.60 3.21
N GLU A 17 -14.79 -5.59 3.27
CA GLU A 17 -15.78 -5.70 4.34
C GLU A 17 -15.13 -5.94 5.71
N GLU A 18 -13.99 -6.67 5.76
CA GLU A 18 -13.23 -6.89 6.99
C GLU A 18 -12.63 -5.59 7.52
N TRP A 19 -12.28 -4.67 6.62
CA TRP A 19 -11.69 -3.38 6.99
C TRP A 19 -12.71 -2.42 7.61
N LEU A 20 -14.00 -2.64 7.39
CA LEU A 20 -15.09 -1.72 7.70
C LEU A 20 -16.13 -2.30 8.67
N TYR A 21 -15.77 -3.36 9.37
CA TYR A 21 -16.67 -4.07 10.26
C TYR A 21 -16.97 -3.30 11.55
N LYS A 22 -16.07 -2.40 11.98
CA LYS A 22 -16.18 -1.59 13.20
C LYS A 22 -15.99 -0.10 12.93
N ALA A 23 -16.07 0.71 13.97
CA ALA A 23 -15.78 2.13 13.90
C ALA A 23 -14.32 2.37 13.44
N SER A 24 -14.15 3.16 12.40
CA SER A 24 -12.87 3.48 11.78
C SER A 24 -12.44 4.92 12.08
N ASN A 25 -11.13 5.13 12.30
CA ASN A 25 -10.51 6.46 12.37
C ASN A 25 -10.10 7.02 10.99
N PHE A 26 -10.39 6.30 9.91
CA PHE A 26 -10.05 6.62 8.52
C PHE A 26 -11.30 6.75 7.65
N ASP A 27 -11.18 7.53 6.58
CA ASP A 27 -12.10 7.51 5.43
C ASP A 27 -11.58 6.54 4.38
N ILE A 28 -12.43 6.16 3.41
CA ILE A 28 -12.04 5.23 2.36
C ILE A 28 -12.56 5.68 0.99
N VAL A 29 -11.72 5.56 -0.02
CA VAL A 29 -12.01 5.74 -1.44
C VAL A 29 -11.82 4.39 -2.13
N PHE A 30 -12.83 3.98 -2.89
CA PHE A 30 -12.77 2.80 -3.75
C PHE A 30 -12.62 3.19 -5.21
N LEU A 31 -11.58 2.65 -5.86
CA LEU A 31 -11.36 2.74 -7.30
C LEU A 31 -11.84 1.42 -7.91
N TYR A 32 -13.13 1.36 -8.22
CA TYR A 32 -13.79 0.12 -8.61
C TYR A 32 -13.46 -0.23 -10.06
N TYR A 33 -12.77 -1.35 -10.25
CA TYR A 33 -12.39 -1.88 -11.56
C TYR A 33 -13.21 -3.12 -12.00
N GLY A 34 -14.10 -3.64 -11.13
CA GLY A 34 -14.98 -4.76 -11.44
C GLY A 34 -16.00 -4.45 -12.56
N ASP A 35 -16.74 -5.46 -12.97
CA ASP A 35 -17.76 -5.36 -14.02
C ASP A 35 -19.19 -5.55 -13.48
N ASN A 36 -19.33 -5.87 -12.18
CA ASN A 36 -20.61 -6.14 -11.57
C ASN A 36 -21.21 -4.85 -10.97
N PHE A 37 -22.21 -4.30 -11.65
CA PHE A 37 -22.90 -3.09 -11.20
C PHE A 37 -23.54 -3.23 -9.81
N GLU A 38 -24.11 -4.38 -9.47
CA GLU A 38 -24.72 -4.63 -8.15
C GLU A 38 -23.67 -4.60 -7.04
N LYS A 39 -22.46 -5.11 -7.31
CA LYS A 39 -21.33 -5.01 -6.38
C LYS A 39 -20.86 -3.57 -6.20
N ALA A 40 -20.76 -2.79 -7.26
CA ALA A 40 -20.43 -1.37 -7.15
C ALA A 40 -21.46 -0.64 -6.28
N GLN A 41 -22.77 -0.87 -6.49
CA GLN A 41 -23.84 -0.31 -5.66
C GLN A 41 -23.78 -0.79 -4.20
N TYR A 42 -23.42 -2.06 -3.99
CA TYR A 42 -23.26 -2.60 -2.64
C TYR A 42 -22.17 -1.89 -1.85
N TYR A 43 -21.06 -1.53 -2.48
CA TYR A 43 -19.97 -0.83 -1.80
C TYR A 43 -20.31 0.63 -1.40
N LEU A 44 -21.33 1.26 -2.02
CA LEU A 44 -21.82 2.59 -1.63
C LEU A 44 -22.32 2.66 -0.18
N LYS A 45 -22.68 1.53 0.42
CA LYS A 45 -23.06 1.49 1.84
C LYS A 45 -21.91 1.80 2.81
N TYR A 46 -20.65 1.65 2.34
CA TYR A 46 -19.46 1.87 3.17
C TYR A 46 -18.84 3.26 2.98
N THR A 47 -18.94 3.80 1.77
CA THR A 47 -18.39 5.11 1.44
C THR A 47 -19.12 5.71 0.24
N PRO A 48 -19.32 7.06 0.22
CA PRO A 48 -19.81 7.73 -0.98
C PRO A 48 -18.73 7.89 -2.07
N TYR A 49 -17.47 7.61 -1.75
CA TYR A 49 -16.33 7.84 -2.64
C TYR A 49 -16.00 6.57 -3.43
N ILE A 50 -16.80 6.27 -4.46
CA ILE A 50 -16.58 5.16 -5.39
C ILE A 50 -16.42 5.73 -6.79
N TYR A 51 -15.29 5.42 -7.42
CA TYR A 51 -14.93 5.83 -8.76
C TYR A 51 -14.74 4.59 -9.63
N SER A 52 -15.56 4.44 -10.68
CA SER A 52 -15.41 3.34 -11.63
C SER A 52 -14.34 3.68 -12.66
N ALA A 53 -13.30 2.84 -12.74
CA ALA A 53 -12.18 3.02 -13.66
C ALA A 53 -11.54 1.67 -14.00
N LYS A 54 -10.87 1.58 -15.15
CA LYS A 54 -10.10 0.40 -15.56
C LYS A 54 -8.62 0.77 -15.64
N GLY A 55 -7.78 -0.10 -15.12
CA GLY A 55 -6.33 0.11 -15.09
C GLY A 55 -5.63 -0.78 -14.08
N THR A 56 -4.34 -0.60 -13.94
CA THR A 56 -3.54 -1.23 -12.87
C THR A 56 -3.73 -0.45 -11.57
N LYS A 57 -3.40 -1.07 -10.44
CA LYS A 57 -3.49 -0.44 -9.12
C LYS A 57 -2.93 0.98 -9.10
N TYR A 58 -1.67 1.10 -9.46
CA TYR A 58 -0.96 2.38 -9.32
C TYR A 58 -1.33 3.40 -10.39
N SER A 59 -1.73 2.97 -11.60
CA SER A 59 -2.26 3.90 -12.61
C SER A 59 -3.58 4.52 -12.16
N LEU A 60 -4.47 3.73 -11.55
CA LEU A 60 -5.74 4.21 -10.99
C LEU A 60 -5.51 5.17 -9.82
N ILE A 61 -4.60 4.82 -8.91
CA ILE A 61 -4.27 5.66 -7.76
C ILE A 61 -3.64 6.97 -8.23
N LYS A 62 -2.71 6.95 -9.19
CA LYS A 62 -2.11 8.16 -9.75
C LYS A 62 -3.15 9.10 -10.33
N SER A 63 -4.03 8.58 -11.18
CA SER A 63 -5.11 9.39 -11.77
C SER A 63 -6.00 10.00 -10.68
N PHE A 64 -6.37 9.22 -9.67
CA PHE A 64 -7.17 9.74 -8.56
C PHE A 64 -6.45 10.86 -7.80
N ILE A 65 -5.17 10.69 -7.50
CA ILE A 65 -4.36 11.71 -6.79
C ILE A 65 -4.33 13.01 -7.60
N GLN A 66 -4.03 12.93 -8.90
CA GLN A 66 -3.92 14.11 -9.79
C GLN A 66 -5.22 14.92 -9.83
N ASP A 67 -6.37 14.24 -9.87
CA ASP A 67 -7.68 14.89 -9.95
C ASP A 67 -8.20 15.39 -8.59
N ASN A 68 -7.59 14.98 -7.45
CA ASN A 68 -8.16 15.19 -6.12
C ASN A 68 -7.14 15.71 -5.07
N LEU A 69 -6.15 16.50 -5.46
CA LEU A 69 -5.10 17.02 -4.56
C LEU A 69 -5.66 17.82 -3.38
N GLU A 70 -6.68 18.65 -3.62
CA GLU A 70 -7.34 19.42 -2.54
C GLU A 70 -8.06 18.50 -1.54
N PHE A 71 -8.74 17.47 -2.01
CA PHE A 71 -9.36 16.46 -1.15
C PHE A 71 -8.30 15.73 -0.31
N LEU A 72 -7.18 15.35 -0.91
CA LEU A 72 -6.09 14.64 -0.22
C LEU A 72 -5.39 15.50 0.83
N SER A 73 -5.34 16.82 0.66
CA SER A 73 -4.69 17.74 1.60
C SER A 73 -5.31 17.73 3.01
N GLN A 74 -6.50 17.15 3.18
CA GLN A 74 -7.18 17.00 4.47
C GLN A 74 -6.63 15.83 5.30
N TYR A 75 -5.85 14.93 4.68
CA TYR A 75 -5.35 13.70 5.30
C TYR A 75 -3.86 13.78 5.58
N THR A 76 -3.42 13.15 6.64
CA THR A 76 -2.00 13.10 7.03
C THR A 76 -1.32 11.83 6.56
N HIS A 77 -2.06 10.71 6.53
CA HIS A 77 -1.56 9.40 6.12
C HIS A 77 -2.57 8.72 5.19
N ILE A 78 -2.06 8.05 4.18
CA ILE A 78 -2.84 7.37 3.15
C ILE A 78 -2.32 5.94 2.98
N TRP A 79 -3.20 4.96 3.15
CA TRP A 79 -2.90 3.55 2.96
C TRP A 79 -3.40 3.07 1.59
N LEU A 80 -2.58 2.32 0.86
CA LEU A 80 -2.83 1.86 -0.51
C LEU A 80 -2.84 0.33 -0.60
N PRO A 81 -3.78 -0.38 0.06
CA PRO A 81 -3.81 -1.84 0.04
C PRO A 81 -4.38 -2.40 -1.25
N ASP A 82 -3.96 -3.63 -1.61
CA ASP A 82 -4.68 -4.49 -2.53
C ASP A 82 -5.99 -4.99 -1.90
N ASP A 83 -6.96 -5.37 -2.72
CA ASP A 83 -8.30 -5.74 -2.27
C ASP A 83 -8.43 -7.18 -1.72
N ASP A 84 -7.33 -7.91 -1.68
CA ASP A 84 -7.23 -9.28 -1.18
C ASP A 84 -6.39 -9.41 0.11
N VAL A 85 -6.19 -8.31 0.81
CA VAL A 85 -5.56 -8.26 2.14
C VAL A 85 -6.61 -8.45 3.22
N SER A 86 -6.44 -9.46 4.07
CA SER A 86 -7.25 -9.66 5.26
C SER A 86 -6.59 -9.00 6.47
N ILE A 87 -7.28 -8.05 7.07
CA ILE A 87 -6.88 -7.30 8.26
C ILE A 87 -8.12 -6.67 8.90
N SER A 88 -8.18 -6.63 10.22
CA SER A 88 -9.33 -6.07 10.92
C SER A 88 -9.33 -4.54 10.96
N THR A 89 -10.53 -3.94 11.11
CA THR A 89 -10.68 -2.48 11.32
C THR A 89 -9.85 -1.98 12.49
N ASP A 90 -9.79 -2.73 13.59
CA ASP A 90 -9.05 -2.34 14.80
C ASP A 90 -7.54 -2.26 14.50
N GLU A 91 -7.01 -3.20 13.72
CA GLU A 91 -5.59 -3.21 13.34
C GLU A 91 -5.26 -2.12 12.32
N ILE A 92 -6.18 -1.81 11.40
CA ILE A 92 -6.00 -0.66 10.49
C ILE A 92 -6.00 0.65 11.30
N ASN A 93 -6.90 0.81 12.27
CA ASN A 93 -6.92 1.97 13.16
C ASN A 93 -5.55 2.12 13.88
N ARG A 94 -5.02 1.01 14.41
CA ARG A 94 -3.70 0.98 15.06
C ARG A 94 -2.56 1.30 14.09
N LEU A 95 -2.62 0.79 12.86
CA LEU A 95 -1.62 1.02 11.83
C LEU A 95 -1.42 2.52 11.56
N PHE A 96 -2.52 3.26 11.41
CA PHE A 96 -2.46 4.70 11.22
C PHE A 96 -1.88 5.45 12.42
N GLU A 97 -2.28 5.09 13.64
CA GLU A 97 -1.71 5.70 14.84
C GLU A 97 -0.21 5.37 14.99
N PHE A 98 0.20 4.14 14.68
CA PHE A 98 1.60 3.73 14.68
C PHE A 98 2.44 4.56 13.70
N ALA A 99 1.96 4.70 12.46
CA ALA A 99 2.65 5.49 11.44
C ALA A 99 2.84 6.95 11.89
N LYS A 100 1.80 7.53 12.48
CA LYS A 100 1.84 8.90 13.02
C LYS A 100 2.78 9.03 14.23
N ASP A 101 2.66 8.12 15.22
CA ASP A 101 3.38 8.22 16.48
C ASP A 101 4.91 7.99 16.32
N HIS A 102 5.29 7.23 15.29
CA HIS A 102 6.68 7.00 14.89
C HIS A 102 7.16 7.93 13.75
N ASP A 103 6.32 8.88 13.33
CA ASP A 103 6.62 9.85 12.25
C ASP A 103 7.16 9.16 10.98
N LEU A 104 6.47 8.09 10.53
CA LEU A 104 6.90 7.29 9.40
C LEU A 104 6.52 7.93 8.07
N SER A 105 7.47 7.93 7.14
CA SER A 105 7.25 8.34 5.75
C SER A 105 6.51 7.29 4.94
N ILE A 106 6.97 6.04 5.04
CA ILE A 106 6.32 4.87 4.45
C ILE A 106 6.36 3.72 5.46
N CYS A 107 5.28 2.96 5.55
CA CYS A 107 5.26 1.73 6.32
C CYS A 107 4.26 0.72 5.77
N GLN A 108 4.32 -0.49 6.29
CA GLN A 108 3.31 -1.53 6.10
C GLN A 108 3.20 -2.40 7.36
N PRO A 109 2.10 -3.12 7.57
CA PRO A 109 2.06 -4.24 8.50
C PRO A 109 3.02 -5.35 8.08
N SER A 110 3.48 -6.16 9.02
CA SER A 110 4.11 -7.43 8.67
C SER A 110 3.12 -8.36 7.98
N MET A 111 3.64 -9.29 7.18
CA MET A 111 2.82 -10.14 6.33
C MET A 111 2.79 -11.59 6.78
N GLY A 112 1.60 -12.19 6.65
CA GLY A 112 1.36 -13.62 6.67
C GLY A 112 0.64 -14.09 5.40
N GLY A 113 0.37 -15.39 5.30
CA GLY A 113 -0.23 -15.97 4.10
C GLY A 113 0.78 -16.11 2.96
N TYR A 114 0.44 -15.60 1.78
CA TYR A 114 1.35 -15.63 0.63
C TYR A 114 2.32 -14.45 0.67
N VAL A 115 3.56 -14.69 1.02
CA VAL A 115 4.59 -13.68 1.22
C VAL A 115 5.64 -13.76 0.10
N SER A 116 5.86 -12.66 -0.61
CA SER A 116 6.82 -12.57 -1.73
C SER A 116 8.23 -12.22 -1.27
N HIS A 117 8.34 -11.44 -0.20
CA HIS A 117 9.60 -10.90 0.32
C HIS A 117 9.80 -11.31 1.77
N GLU A 118 10.89 -12.02 2.06
CA GLU A 118 11.20 -12.50 3.43
C GLU A 118 11.27 -11.35 4.45
N ILE A 119 11.73 -10.18 4.01
CA ILE A 119 11.81 -8.99 4.87
C ILE A 119 10.46 -8.55 5.39
N THR A 120 9.34 -8.87 4.73
CA THR A 120 8.00 -8.45 5.16
C THR A 120 7.36 -9.39 6.17
N LYS A 121 7.93 -10.58 6.39
CA LYS A 121 7.44 -11.52 7.40
C LYS A 121 7.57 -10.94 8.81
N GLN A 122 6.60 -11.28 9.67
CA GLN A 122 6.62 -10.86 11.06
C GLN A 122 7.85 -11.37 11.80
N VAL A 123 8.52 -10.49 12.54
CA VAL A 123 9.57 -10.86 13.49
C VAL A 123 8.98 -10.91 14.89
N PRO A 124 9.01 -12.09 15.57
CA PRO A 124 8.48 -12.24 16.92
C PRO A 124 9.14 -11.28 17.92
N ASN A 125 8.34 -10.69 18.81
CA ASN A 125 8.75 -9.71 19.81
C ASN A 125 9.29 -8.38 19.29
N SER A 126 9.38 -8.18 17.97
CA SER A 126 9.61 -6.87 17.38
C SER A 126 8.31 -6.05 17.42
N LEU A 127 8.41 -4.75 17.67
CA LEU A 127 7.33 -3.79 17.55
C LEU A 127 7.28 -3.27 16.12
N LEU A 128 8.42 -2.80 15.61
CA LEU A 128 8.65 -2.41 14.23
C LEU A 128 10.14 -2.56 13.87
N ARG A 129 10.39 -2.64 12.57
CA ARG A 129 11.74 -2.63 11.98
C ARG A 129 11.87 -1.47 11.01
N TYR A 130 12.90 -0.65 11.19
CA TYR A 130 13.28 0.31 10.17
C TYR A 130 14.02 -0.39 9.03
N THR A 131 13.65 -0.08 7.80
CA THR A 131 14.11 -0.78 6.60
C THR A 131 14.24 0.18 5.42
N ASN A 132 14.78 -0.28 4.29
CA ASN A 132 14.72 0.41 3.02
C ASN A 132 13.63 -0.14 2.07
N PHE A 133 12.69 -0.93 2.56
CA PHE A 133 11.76 -1.68 1.75
C PHE A 133 10.35 -1.71 2.35
N VAL A 134 9.36 -1.37 1.53
CA VAL A 134 7.93 -1.58 1.80
C VAL A 134 7.29 -2.08 0.51
N GLU A 135 6.61 -3.23 0.58
CA GLU A 135 6.07 -3.90 -0.61
C GLU A 135 4.92 -3.12 -1.25
N VAL A 136 4.86 -3.13 -2.57
CA VAL A 136 3.80 -2.50 -3.38
C VAL A 136 2.38 -2.99 -3.05
N LEU A 137 2.26 -4.13 -2.36
CA LEU A 137 0.98 -4.74 -2.01
C LEU A 137 0.12 -3.84 -1.11
N ALA A 138 0.69 -3.26 -0.05
CA ALA A 138 -0.09 -2.50 0.94
C ALA A 138 0.72 -1.40 1.65
N PRO A 139 1.38 -0.50 0.93
CA PRO A 139 2.13 0.59 1.54
C PRO A 139 1.21 1.65 2.13
N MET A 140 1.61 2.19 3.28
CA MET A 140 1.05 3.40 3.86
C MET A 140 2.08 4.52 3.77
N PHE A 141 1.65 5.67 3.32
CA PHE A 141 2.47 6.88 3.19
C PHE A 141 1.95 7.99 4.10
N ASN A 142 2.85 8.81 4.63
CA ASN A 142 2.41 10.16 4.97
C ASN A 142 2.17 10.96 3.69
N LEU A 143 1.37 12.02 3.76
CA LEU A 143 0.97 12.78 2.57
C LEU A 143 2.19 13.37 1.83
N GLU A 144 3.17 13.89 2.55
CA GLU A 144 4.37 14.50 1.96
C GLU A 144 5.15 13.47 1.13
N SER A 145 5.37 12.28 1.66
CA SER A 145 6.08 11.22 0.95
C SER A 145 5.30 10.67 -0.23
N LEU A 146 3.96 10.53 -0.10
CA LEU A 146 3.11 10.16 -1.22
C LEU A 146 3.24 11.14 -2.37
N LEU A 147 3.17 12.45 -2.09
CA LEU A 147 3.27 13.50 -3.11
C LEU A 147 4.68 13.59 -3.76
N LYS A 148 5.71 13.04 -3.11
CA LYS A 148 7.05 12.91 -3.72
C LYS A 148 7.16 11.74 -4.69
N VAL A 149 6.40 10.67 -4.46
CA VAL A 149 6.60 9.42 -5.23
C VAL A 149 5.48 9.12 -6.23
N TYR A 150 4.28 9.67 -6.07
CA TYR A 150 3.11 9.28 -6.88
C TYR A 150 3.27 9.53 -8.38
N GLU A 151 4.10 10.49 -8.78
CA GLU A 151 4.37 10.76 -10.20
C GLU A 151 5.03 9.55 -10.89
N THR A 152 5.68 8.67 -10.14
CA THR A 152 6.32 7.46 -10.65
C THR A 152 5.38 6.25 -10.75
N PHE A 153 4.12 6.37 -10.33
CA PHE A 153 3.18 5.25 -10.24
C PHE A 153 2.75 4.65 -11.60
N ASP A 154 3.12 5.26 -12.71
CA ASP A 154 2.93 4.76 -14.08
C ASP A 154 4.25 4.54 -14.84
N GLU A 155 5.37 4.47 -14.13
CA GLU A 155 6.68 4.16 -14.74
C GLU A 155 6.73 2.78 -15.39
N ASN A 156 5.93 1.84 -14.90
CA ASN A 156 5.73 0.55 -15.54
C ASN A 156 4.31 0.01 -15.27
N TYR A 157 3.96 -1.08 -15.95
CA TYR A 157 2.63 -1.65 -15.88
C TYR A 157 2.41 -2.55 -14.65
N SER A 158 3.43 -3.34 -14.28
CA SER A 158 3.36 -4.33 -13.21
C SER A 158 3.54 -3.75 -11.81
N SER A 159 4.03 -2.51 -11.70
CA SER A 159 4.50 -1.87 -10.46
C SER A 159 5.71 -2.56 -9.77
N TRP A 160 6.30 -3.57 -10.41
CA TRP A 160 7.50 -4.20 -9.89
C TRP A 160 8.68 -3.22 -9.86
N GLY A 161 9.33 -3.14 -8.70
CA GLY A 161 10.46 -2.25 -8.44
C GLY A 161 10.08 -0.94 -7.75
N PHE A 162 8.80 -0.58 -7.65
CA PHE A 162 8.38 0.63 -6.92
C PHE A 162 8.76 0.57 -5.45
N ASP A 163 8.71 -0.61 -4.84
CA ASP A 163 9.17 -0.91 -3.49
C ASP A 163 10.62 -0.53 -3.21
N TYR A 164 11.50 -0.66 -4.20
CA TYR A 164 12.89 -0.18 -4.15
C TYR A 164 13.01 1.31 -4.53
N LEU A 165 12.19 1.77 -5.49
CA LEU A 165 12.22 3.13 -5.99
C LEU A 165 11.82 4.15 -4.93
N TRP A 166 10.80 3.85 -4.11
CA TRP A 166 10.32 4.81 -3.11
C TRP A 166 11.40 5.15 -2.07
N ALA A 167 12.11 4.15 -1.56
CA ALA A 167 13.22 4.39 -0.64
C ALA A 167 14.31 5.26 -1.28
N HIS A 168 14.63 5.03 -2.57
CA HIS A 168 15.57 5.84 -3.33
C HIS A 168 15.11 7.30 -3.45
N LEU A 169 13.85 7.54 -3.86
CA LEU A 169 13.28 8.88 -4.00
C LEU A 169 13.21 9.66 -2.69
N LEU A 170 13.15 8.95 -1.57
CA LEU A 170 13.19 9.52 -0.23
C LEU A 170 14.61 9.58 0.36
N ASN A 171 15.66 9.30 -0.44
CA ASN A 171 17.07 9.32 -0.02
C ASN A 171 17.40 8.31 1.09
N TYR A 172 16.78 7.13 1.10
CA TYR A 172 17.05 6.03 2.02
C TYR A 172 17.07 6.43 3.51
N PRO A 173 16.00 7.04 4.04
CA PRO A 173 15.98 7.41 5.45
C PRO A 173 16.01 6.15 6.32
N GLN A 174 16.87 6.14 7.36
CA GLN A 174 17.10 4.96 8.17
C GLN A 174 16.10 4.77 9.33
N ASP A 175 15.21 5.76 9.53
CA ASP A 175 14.24 5.80 10.63
C ASP A 175 12.83 6.28 10.20
N LYS A 176 12.53 6.27 8.89
CA LYS A 176 11.26 6.75 8.33
C LYS A 176 10.52 5.74 7.47
N ILE A 177 11.17 4.65 7.11
CA ILE A 177 10.56 3.54 6.37
C ILE A 177 10.54 2.33 7.29
N ALA A 178 9.37 1.68 7.48
CA ALA A 178 9.27 0.63 8.47
C ALA A 178 8.30 -0.49 8.09
N ILE A 179 8.57 -1.70 8.59
CA ILE A 179 7.62 -2.81 8.71
C ILE A 179 7.17 -2.88 10.17
N ILE A 180 5.86 -2.80 10.40
CA ILE A 180 5.25 -2.81 11.73
C ILE A 180 4.95 -4.26 12.10
N ASP A 181 5.79 -4.86 12.94
CA ASP A 181 5.67 -6.26 13.36
C ASP A 181 4.55 -6.49 14.38
N ASP A 182 4.12 -5.44 15.09
CA ASP A 182 3.01 -5.53 16.05
C ASP A 182 1.64 -5.67 15.39
N ILE A 183 1.57 -5.47 14.09
CA ILE A 183 0.36 -5.61 13.27
C ILE A 183 0.68 -6.59 12.13
N ILE A 184 -0.18 -7.58 11.96
CA ILE A 184 -0.06 -8.55 10.87
C ILE A 184 -1.25 -8.43 9.92
N MET A 185 -0.97 -8.42 8.63
CA MET A 185 -1.97 -8.60 7.58
C MET A 185 -1.75 -9.93 6.87
N ILE A 186 -2.82 -10.52 6.35
CA ILE A 186 -2.76 -11.78 5.61
C ILE A 186 -3.02 -11.51 4.13
N HIS A 187 -2.02 -11.79 3.30
CA HIS A 187 -2.22 -11.82 1.85
C HIS A 187 -2.86 -13.15 1.47
N THR A 188 -4.08 -13.10 0.92
CA THR A 188 -4.93 -14.29 0.80
C THR A 188 -4.81 -15.01 -0.53
N LYS A 189 -4.13 -14.42 -1.53
CA LYS A 189 -3.93 -15.01 -2.85
C LYS A 189 -2.45 -15.18 -3.19
N PRO A 190 -2.10 -16.23 -3.92
CA PRO A 190 -0.73 -16.41 -4.41
C PRO A 190 -0.31 -15.28 -5.33
N VAL A 191 0.93 -14.81 -5.16
CA VAL A 191 1.52 -13.78 -6.02
C VAL A 191 1.86 -14.37 -7.39
N GLY A 192 1.68 -13.57 -8.43
CA GLY A 192 2.22 -13.89 -9.75
C GLY A 192 1.46 -14.93 -10.56
N GLN A 193 0.18 -15.15 -10.28
CA GLN A 193 -0.57 -16.23 -10.93
C GLN A 193 -0.90 -16.00 -12.40
N ASP A 194 -0.98 -14.77 -12.90
CA ASP A 194 -1.32 -14.54 -14.31
C ASP A 194 -0.81 -13.19 -14.84
N TYR A 195 0.43 -13.20 -15.31
CA TYR A 195 1.01 -12.07 -16.05
C TYR A 195 0.92 -12.26 -17.58
N SER A 196 0.17 -13.27 -18.06
CA SER A 196 0.10 -13.59 -19.49
C SER A 196 -0.51 -12.48 -20.34
N HIS A 197 -1.35 -11.62 -19.73
CA HIS A 197 -1.96 -10.45 -20.39
C HIS A 197 -1.21 -9.15 -20.14
N PHE A 198 -0.10 -9.17 -19.42
CA PHE A 198 0.71 -7.97 -19.28
C PHE A 198 1.46 -7.68 -20.59
N PRO A 199 1.57 -6.41 -20.97
CA PRO A 199 2.26 -6.02 -22.21
C PRO A 199 3.75 -6.39 -22.18
N ARG A 200 4.32 -6.53 -20.98
CA ARG A 200 5.70 -6.92 -20.72
C ARG A 200 5.79 -7.84 -19.50
N GLN A 201 6.86 -8.60 -19.39
CA GLN A 201 7.11 -9.41 -18.21
C GLN A 201 7.48 -8.52 -17.01
N PRO A 202 6.90 -8.72 -15.83
CA PRO A 202 7.20 -7.91 -14.65
C PRO A 202 8.68 -7.86 -14.27
N TRP A 203 9.40 -8.95 -14.52
CA TRP A 203 10.83 -9.02 -14.28
C TRP A 203 11.65 -8.08 -15.18
N ASP A 204 11.28 -7.96 -16.44
CA ASP A 204 11.94 -7.04 -17.37
C ASP A 204 11.67 -5.58 -16.99
N GLU A 205 10.46 -5.27 -16.58
CA GLU A 205 10.08 -3.95 -16.08
C GLU A 205 10.84 -3.57 -14.80
N LEU A 206 11.00 -4.52 -13.87
CA LEU A 206 11.81 -4.35 -12.65
C LEU A 206 13.25 -3.98 -13.01
N ILE A 207 13.90 -4.79 -13.86
CA ILE A 207 15.32 -4.57 -14.25
C ILE A 207 15.50 -3.20 -14.92
N GLU A 208 14.61 -2.85 -15.83
CA GLU A 208 14.66 -1.56 -16.53
C GLU A 208 14.48 -0.39 -15.56
N LEU A 209 13.51 -0.47 -14.64
CA LEU A 209 13.27 0.56 -13.65
C LEU A 209 14.47 0.75 -12.72
N LEU A 210 15.01 -0.32 -12.17
CA LEU A 210 16.18 -0.25 -11.30
C LEU A 210 17.41 0.30 -12.04
N SER A 211 17.60 -0.10 -13.31
CA SER A 211 18.67 0.43 -14.14
C SER A 211 18.52 1.93 -14.43
N LYS A 212 17.29 2.37 -14.77
CA LYS A 212 16.96 3.80 -15.02
C LYS A 212 17.35 4.71 -13.87
N TYR A 213 17.12 4.25 -12.63
CA TYR A 213 17.38 5.02 -11.42
C TYR A 213 18.70 4.66 -10.73
N ASN A 214 19.53 3.76 -11.31
CA ASN A 214 20.78 3.25 -10.72
C ASN A 214 20.56 2.66 -9.30
N ILE A 215 19.50 1.91 -9.12
CA ILE A 215 19.13 1.29 -7.83
C ILE A 215 19.72 -0.11 -7.76
N ILE A 216 20.39 -0.41 -6.65
CA ILE A 216 20.82 -1.79 -6.32
C ILE A 216 19.67 -2.50 -5.63
N LYS A 217 19.23 -3.64 -6.18
CA LYS A 217 18.18 -4.47 -5.58
C LYS A 217 18.69 -5.09 -4.28
N GLN A 218 18.27 -4.53 -3.14
CA GLN A 218 18.62 -5.03 -1.80
C GLN A 218 17.54 -4.68 -0.79
N GLU A 219 17.32 -5.58 0.15
CA GLU A 219 16.36 -5.43 1.25
C GLU A 219 17.16 -5.41 2.57
N ILE A 220 17.12 -4.31 3.29
CA ILE A 220 17.95 -4.07 4.48
C ILE A 220 17.07 -3.71 5.66
N ASN A 221 17.23 -4.42 6.77
CA ASN A 221 16.78 -3.96 8.09
C ASN A 221 17.88 -3.13 8.72
N TYR A 222 17.59 -1.88 9.05
CA TYR A 222 18.55 -0.97 9.70
C TYR A 222 18.57 -1.16 11.20
N SER A 223 17.40 -1.22 11.84
CA SER A 223 17.27 -1.36 13.29
C SER A 223 15.87 -1.86 13.67
N HIS A 224 15.73 -2.27 14.94
CA HIS A 224 14.47 -2.77 15.50
C HIS A 224 14.08 -1.98 16.74
N ILE A 225 12.77 -1.79 16.92
CA ILE A 225 12.17 -1.45 18.21
C ILE A 225 11.52 -2.73 18.74
N TRP A 226 11.95 -3.19 19.91
CA TRP A 226 11.47 -4.41 20.53
C TRP A 226 10.29 -4.12 21.48
N LYS A 227 9.37 -5.08 21.61
CA LYS A 227 8.35 -5.06 22.66
C LYS A 227 9.03 -5.13 24.03
N LYS A 228 8.51 -4.35 24.97
CA LYS A 228 8.99 -4.34 26.38
C LYS A 228 8.44 -5.52 27.16
#